data_86473a512380460937a396fbff660c51
#
_entry.id   86473a512380460937a396fbff660c51
#
_cell.length_a   1.000
_cell.length_b   1.000
_cell.length_c   1.000
_cell.angle_alpha   90.00
_cell.angle_beta   90.00
_cell.angle_gamma   90.00
#
_symmetry.space_group_name_H-M   'P 1'
#
loop_
_entity.id
_entity.type
_entity.pdbx_description
1 polymer ?
#
loop_
_entity_poly.entity_id
_entity_poly.type
_entity_poly.pdbx_seq_one_letter_code
_entity_poly.pdbx_strand_id
1 'polypeptide(L)'
;MLAPKRVLHRKVQRGSMKGHAKGNTELHFGSYGIQALEAHWITNRQIEACRVAMTRYMKRGGKVWITIFPDKPITKKPAETRMGSSKGNPEEWVAVVKPGRIMFEIDGVSDEVAREALRLAQHKLPIKTKIVARTDKDGEE
;
A
#
# COMPACT_ATOMS: atom_id res chain seq x y z
N MET A 1 2.28 5.69 12.96
CA MET A 1 1.94 5.42 11.54
C MET A 1 3.11 5.76 10.62
N LEU A 2 3.11 5.18 9.47
CA LEU A 2 4.19 5.42 8.50
C LEU A 2 4.16 6.87 8.03
N ALA A 3 5.30 7.54 8.13
CA ALA A 3 5.47 8.89 7.63
C ALA A 3 6.97 9.13 7.41
N PRO A 4 7.34 10.02 6.47
CA PRO A 4 8.74 10.34 6.27
C PRO A 4 9.33 11.03 7.50
N LYS A 5 10.55 10.66 7.85
CA LYS A 5 11.26 11.28 8.98
C LYS A 5 11.68 12.71 8.66
N ARG A 6 11.92 13.00 7.40
CA ARG A 6 12.34 14.32 6.95
C ARG A 6 11.55 14.72 5.71
N VAL A 7 11.00 15.92 5.73
CA VAL A 7 10.17 16.43 4.65
C VAL A 7 10.79 17.72 4.12
N LEU A 8 11.23 17.69 2.87
CA LEU A 8 11.75 18.88 2.20
C LEU A 8 10.61 19.80 1.77
N HIS A 9 9.53 19.22 1.28
CA HIS A 9 8.34 19.94 0.90
C HIS A 9 7.15 19.33 1.60
N ARG A 10 6.48 20.09 2.46
CA ARG A 10 5.35 19.58 3.24
C ARG A 10 4.09 19.44 2.41
N LYS A 11 4.00 20.14 1.31
CA LYS A 11 2.84 20.11 0.42
C LYS A 11 3.29 19.96 -1.01
N VAL A 12 2.69 19.04 -1.73
CA VAL A 12 2.97 18.86 -3.14
C VAL A 12 1.68 18.93 -3.94
N GLN A 13 1.79 19.32 -5.20
CA GLN A 13 0.66 19.36 -6.10
C GLN A 13 0.22 17.94 -6.47
N ARG A 14 -1.04 17.80 -6.85
CA ARG A 14 -1.54 16.52 -7.36
C ARG A 14 -0.82 16.16 -8.63
N GLY A 15 -0.22 14.97 -8.65
CA GLY A 15 0.41 14.44 -9.83
C GLY A 15 -0.59 13.69 -10.71
N SER A 16 -0.11 13.24 -11.86
CA SER A 16 -0.89 12.40 -12.75
C SER A 16 -1.01 10.98 -12.20
N MET A 17 -2.22 10.42 -12.26
CA MET A 17 -2.47 9.02 -11.89
C MET A 17 -2.48 8.09 -13.11
N LYS A 18 -2.13 8.62 -14.28
CA LYS A 18 -2.11 7.83 -15.51
C LYS A 18 -0.88 6.94 -15.62
N GLY A 19 -1.01 5.87 -16.36
CA GLY A 19 0.08 4.95 -16.66
C GLY A 19 0.15 3.76 -15.74
N HIS A 20 1.18 2.96 -15.94
CA HIS A 20 1.45 1.75 -15.17
C HIS A 20 2.68 1.95 -14.30
N ALA A 21 2.82 1.11 -13.29
CA ALA A 21 3.99 1.13 -12.44
C ALA A 21 5.25 0.78 -13.25
N LYS A 22 6.33 1.52 -13.00
CA LYS A 22 7.62 1.28 -13.66
C LYS A 22 8.57 0.44 -12.80
N GLY A 23 8.25 0.27 -11.53
CA GLY A 23 9.06 -0.53 -10.60
C GLY A 23 8.18 -1.34 -9.67
N ASN A 24 8.78 -2.32 -8.99
CA ASN A 24 8.08 -3.20 -8.05
C ASN A 24 6.85 -3.87 -8.66
N THR A 25 7.01 -4.40 -9.87
CA THR A 25 5.96 -5.14 -10.55
C THR A 25 6.09 -6.64 -10.35
N GLU A 26 7.13 -7.07 -9.66
CA GLU A 26 7.40 -8.48 -9.35
C GLU A 26 7.71 -8.64 -7.87
N LEU A 27 7.54 -9.86 -7.37
CA LEU A 27 7.90 -10.20 -6.00
C LEU A 27 9.42 -10.22 -5.84
N HIS A 28 9.92 -9.53 -4.80
CA HIS A 28 11.35 -9.44 -4.51
C HIS A 28 11.74 -10.13 -3.21
N PHE A 29 10.90 -10.06 -2.20
CA PHE A 29 11.22 -10.49 -0.85
C PHE A 29 10.47 -11.75 -0.44
N GLY A 30 9.18 -11.78 -0.73
CA GLY A 30 8.31 -12.86 -0.31
C GLY A 30 7.91 -13.78 -1.45
N SER A 31 7.19 -14.84 -1.11
CA SER A 31 6.65 -15.79 -2.07
C SER A 31 5.25 -15.42 -2.53
N TYR A 32 4.59 -14.53 -1.83
CA TYR A 32 3.21 -14.08 -2.11
C TYR A 32 3.13 -12.57 -1.96
N GLY A 33 2.21 -11.95 -2.67
CA GLY A 33 2.00 -10.52 -2.54
C GLY A 33 0.67 -10.05 -3.07
N ILE A 34 0.41 -8.76 -2.87
CA ILE A 34 -0.76 -8.07 -3.41
C ILE A 34 -0.30 -7.11 -4.49
N GLN A 35 -0.86 -7.25 -5.67
CA GLN A 35 -0.58 -6.38 -6.81
C GLN A 35 -1.77 -5.49 -7.10
N ALA A 36 -1.53 -4.20 -7.29
CA ALA A 36 -2.56 -3.25 -7.64
C ALA A 36 -3.05 -3.47 -9.08
N LEU A 37 -4.35 -3.38 -9.29
CA LEU A 37 -4.98 -3.43 -10.61
C LEU A 37 -5.50 -2.06 -11.04
N GLU A 38 -5.50 -1.11 -10.13
CA GLU A 38 -5.98 0.26 -10.37
C GLU A 38 -4.99 1.28 -9.83
N ALA A 39 -5.06 2.50 -10.37
CA ALA A 39 -4.29 3.62 -9.84
C ALA A 39 -5.06 4.28 -8.70
N HIS A 40 -4.38 4.57 -7.59
CA HIS A 40 -5.01 5.26 -6.46
C HIS A 40 -3.97 5.73 -5.47
N TRP A 41 -4.39 6.62 -4.60
CA TRP A 41 -3.61 7.01 -3.43
C TRP A 41 -3.98 6.10 -2.27
N ILE A 42 -2.99 5.47 -1.68
CA ILE A 42 -3.16 4.60 -0.52
C ILE A 42 -2.65 5.35 0.71
N THR A 43 -3.52 5.57 1.66
CA THR A 43 -3.15 6.34 2.86
C THR A 43 -2.32 5.51 3.82
N ASN A 44 -1.55 6.19 4.67
CA ASN A 44 -0.78 5.53 5.72
C ASN A 44 -1.67 4.71 6.66
N ARG A 45 -2.91 5.14 6.88
CA ARG A 45 -3.88 4.40 7.70
C ARG A 45 -4.31 3.10 7.03
N GLN A 46 -4.52 3.13 5.72
CA GLN A 46 -4.87 1.95 4.94
C GLN A 46 -3.71 0.95 4.93
N ILE A 47 -2.49 1.43 4.76
CA ILE A 47 -1.29 0.60 4.81
C ILE A 47 -1.19 -0.10 6.17
N GLU A 48 -1.36 0.66 7.24
CA GLU A 48 -1.32 0.12 8.60
C GLU A 48 -2.44 -0.90 8.85
N ALA A 49 -3.64 -0.62 8.35
CA ALA A 49 -4.76 -1.55 8.48
C ALA A 49 -4.47 -2.87 7.77
N CYS A 50 -3.85 -2.83 6.60
CA CYS A 50 -3.44 -4.03 5.87
C CYS A 50 -2.40 -4.82 6.67
N ARG A 51 -1.39 -4.14 7.17
CA ARG A 51 -0.33 -4.77 7.97
C ARG A 51 -0.92 -5.50 9.18
N VAL A 52 -1.79 -4.82 9.91
CA VAL A 52 -2.42 -5.40 11.10
C VAL A 52 -3.28 -6.61 10.73
N ALA A 53 -4.07 -6.52 9.66
CA ALA A 53 -4.92 -7.62 9.23
C ALA A 53 -4.10 -8.87 8.89
N MET A 54 -3.00 -8.68 8.15
CA MET A 54 -2.12 -9.78 7.77
C MET A 54 -1.40 -10.40 8.97
N THR A 55 -0.81 -9.56 9.82
CA THR A 55 -0.04 -10.06 10.96
C THR A 55 -0.92 -10.75 12.00
N ARG A 56 -2.12 -10.27 12.21
CA ARG A 56 -3.08 -10.94 13.11
C ARG A 56 -3.46 -12.32 12.63
N TYR A 57 -3.71 -12.45 11.33
CA TYR A 57 -4.09 -13.75 10.77
C TYR A 57 -2.94 -14.74 10.81
N MET A 58 -1.73 -14.29 10.44
CA MET A 58 -0.54 -15.13 10.46
C MET A 58 -0.03 -15.40 11.88
N LYS A 59 -0.51 -14.64 12.86
CA LYS A 59 -0.10 -14.73 14.25
C LYS A 59 1.41 -14.49 14.37
N ARG A 60 2.15 -15.41 14.94
CA ARG A 60 3.61 -15.29 15.12
C ARG A 60 4.42 -15.88 13.99
N GLY A 61 3.75 -16.51 13.04
CA GLY A 61 4.40 -17.05 11.86
C GLY A 61 4.49 -16.03 10.75
N GLY A 62 5.47 -16.22 9.90
CA GLY A 62 5.58 -15.42 8.69
C GLY A 62 6.21 -14.06 8.86
N LYS A 63 6.43 -13.43 7.74
CA LYS A 63 7.04 -12.12 7.63
C LYS A 63 6.32 -11.31 6.58
N VAL A 64 6.14 -10.02 6.85
CA VAL A 64 5.48 -9.06 5.96
C VAL A 64 6.47 -7.99 5.53
N TRP A 65 6.49 -7.71 4.24
CA TRP A 65 7.21 -6.56 3.70
C TRP A 65 6.18 -5.60 3.11
N ILE A 66 6.32 -4.33 3.44
CA ILE A 66 5.54 -3.26 2.85
C ILE A 66 6.41 -2.58 1.81
N THR A 67 6.05 -2.70 0.54
CA THR A 67 6.89 -2.23 -0.56
C THR A 67 6.44 -0.89 -1.14
N ILE A 68 5.44 -0.27 -0.53
CA ILE A 68 5.02 1.09 -0.83
C ILE A 68 5.25 1.96 0.40
N PHE A 69 5.47 3.24 0.19
CA PHE A 69 5.69 4.17 1.29
C PHE A 69 4.86 5.44 1.08
N PRO A 70 4.17 5.91 2.13
CA PRO A 70 3.33 7.11 2.01
C PRO A 70 4.18 8.38 2.15
N ASP A 71 4.78 8.80 1.06
CA ASP A 71 5.70 9.94 1.03
C ASP A 71 5.05 11.22 0.48
N LYS A 72 3.84 11.15 -0.05
CA LYS A 72 3.15 12.31 -0.58
C LYS A 72 2.20 12.89 0.47
N PRO A 73 2.43 14.16 0.90
CA PRO A 73 1.51 14.79 1.84
C PRO A 73 0.25 15.27 1.12
N ILE A 74 -0.89 15.08 1.75
CA ILE A 74 -2.14 15.66 1.31
C ILE A 74 -2.75 16.49 2.42
N THR A 75 -3.41 17.57 2.05
CA THR A 75 -4.07 18.44 2.99
C THR A 75 -5.57 18.18 2.91
N LYS A 76 -6.17 17.80 4.04
CA LYS A 76 -7.61 17.74 4.14
C LYS A 76 -8.15 19.12 4.41
N LYS A 77 -9.16 19.52 3.68
CA LYS A 77 -9.93 20.68 4.07
C LYS A 77 -10.67 20.35 5.35
N PRO A 78 -10.46 21.10 6.44
CA PRO A 78 -11.26 20.87 7.63
C PRO A 78 -12.72 21.15 7.30
N ALA A 79 -13.62 20.39 7.94
CA ALA A 79 -15.06 20.57 7.76
C ALA A 79 -15.50 21.99 8.08
N GLU A 80 -14.75 22.68 8.94
CA GLU A 80 -14.92 24.09 9.22
C GLU A 80 -13.74 24.85 8.67
N THR A 81 -13.84 25.27 7.43
CA THR A 81 -12.85 26.18 6.89
C THR A 81 -13.09 27.53 7.48
N ARG A 82 -12.33 27.87 8.45
CA ARG A 82 -12.34 29.21 8.96
C ARG A 82 -11.13 29.94 8.50
N MET A 83 -11.45 31.07 8.09
CA MET A 83 -10.64 32.24 7.97
C MET A 83 -9.16 32.11 8.14
N GLY A 84 -8.42 32.37 7.11
CA GLY A 84 -7.00 32.55 7.14
C GLY A 84 -6.16 31.28 7.20
N SER A 85 -6.78 30.16 7.39
CA SER A 85 -6.08 28.88 7.40
C SER A 85 -6.24 28.13 6.11
N SER A 86 -6.08 28.82 5.01
CA SER A 86 -6.28 28.22 3.69
C SER A 86 -5.31 27.08 3.40
N LYS A 87 -4.16 27.07 4.05
CA LYS A 87 -3.15 26.03 3.85
C LYS A 87 -2.75 25.43 5.18
N GLY A 88 -3.57 24.53 5.71
CA GLY A 88 -3.20 23.80 6.90
C GLY A 88 -2.00 22.88 6.69
N ASN A 89 -1.49 22.31 7.75
CA ASN A 89 -0.44 21.30 7.68
C ASN A 89 -0.99 20.05 6.97
N PRO A 90 -0.13 19.26 6.33
CA PRO A 90 -0.56 17.96 5.81
C PRO A 90 -1.15 17.10 6.92
N GLU A 91 -2.35 16.61 6.72
CA GLU A 91 -3.03 15.76 7.70
C GLU A 91 -2.85 14.28 7.42
N GLU A 92 -2.54 13.94 6.18
CA GLU A 92 -2.32 12.56 5.77
C GLU A 92 -1.16 12.45 4.82
N TRP A 93 -0.58 11.26 4.83
CA TRP A 93 0.44 10.87 3.88
C TRP A 93 -0.10 9.73 3.04
N VAL A 94 0.19 9.76 1.74
CA VAL A 94 -0.28 8.73 0.83
C VAL A 94 0.86 8.21 -0.04
N ALA A 95 0.74 6.94 -0.41
CA ALA A 95 1.55 6.35 -1.46
C ALA A 95 0.78 6.43 -2.76
N VAL A 96 1.42 6.90 -3.82
CA VAL A 96 0.82 6.91 -5.16
C VAL A 96 1.07 5.54 -5.78
N VAL A 97 0.01 4.81 -6.03
CA VAL A 97 0.08 3.45 -6.56
C VAL A 97 -0.51 3.43 -7.96
N LYS A 98 0.17 2.73 -8.87
CA LYS A 98 -0.27 2.55 -10.26
C LYS A 98 -0.49 1.08 -10.53
N PRO A 99 -1.30 0.73 -11.54
CA PRO A 99 -1.52 -0.67 -11.88
C PRO A 99 -0.22 -1.43 -12.12
N GLY A 100 -0.14 -2.64 -11.58
CA GLY A 100 1.04 -3.48 -11.67
C GLY A 100 1.95 -3.44 -10.45
N ARG A 101 1.80 -2.42 -9.59
CA ARG A 101 2.66 -2.27 -8.41
C ARG A 101 2.38 -3.34 -7.38
N ILE A 102 3.43 -4.00 -6.90
CA ILE A 102 3.35 -4.86 -5.73
C ILE A 102 3.39 -3.96 -4.49
N MET A 103 2.40 -4.10 -3.63
CA MET A 103 2.27 -3.24 -2.45
C MET A 103 2.71 -3.92 -1.17
N PHE A 104 2.44 -5.22 -1.06
CA PHE A 104 2.79 -6.01 0.12
C PHE A 104 3.29 -7.37 -0.34
N GLU A 105 4.23 -7.91 0.44
CA GLU A 105 4.74 -9.27 0.21
C GLU A 105 4.76 -10.01 1.54
N ILE A 106 4.53 -11.30 1.50
CA ILE A 106 4.60 -12.16 2.68
C ILE A 106 5.32 -13.47 2.36
N ASP A 107 5.89 -14.06 3.40
CA ASP A 107 6.55 -15.36 3.32
C ASP A 107 6.56 -16.03 4.70
N GLY A 108 7.02 -17.27 4.74
CA GLY A 108 7.20 -18.00 5.99
C GLY A 108 5.94 -18.64 6.54
N VAL A 109 4.88 -18.73 5.75
CA VAL A 109 3.62 -19.41 6.11
C VAL A 109 3.17 -20.29 4.95
N SER A 110 2.22 -21.17 5.21
CA SER A 110 1.67 -22.04 4.17
C SER A 110 0.95 -21.23 3.10
N ASP A 111 0.76 -21.82 1.92
CA ASP A 111 0.03 -21.20 0.81
C ASP A 111 -1.36 -20.76 1.24
N GLU A 112 -2.07 -21.64 1.94
CA GLU A 112 -3.42 -21.36 2.42
C GLU A 112 -3.46 -20.16 3.37
N VAL A 113 -2.55 -20.13 4.34
CA VAL A 113 -2.47 -19.02 5.31
C VAL A 113 -2.06 -17.72 4.60
N ALA A 114 -1.10 -17.79 3.69
CA ALA A 114 -0.65 -16.62 2.95
C ALA A 114 -1.77 -15.99 2.14
N ARG A 115 -2.50 -16.80 1.38
CA ARG A 115 -3.59 -16.30 0.52
C ARG A 115 -4.72 -15.71 1.35
N GLU A 116 -5.06 -16.31 2.48
CA GLU A 116 -6.11 -15.78 3.35
C GLU A 116 -5.69 -14.48 4.03
N ALA A 117 -4.44 -14.39 4.50
CA ALA A 117 -3.92 -13.15 5.07
C ALA A 117 -3.98 -12.00 4.06
N LEU A 118 -3.56 -12.27 2.83
CA LEU A 118 -3.61 -11.26 1.76
C LEU A 118 -5.05 -10.90 1.38
N ARG A 119 -5.96 -11.86 1.38
CA ARG A 119 -7.38 -11.59 1.12
C ARG A 119 -7.95 -10.63 2.16
N LEU A 120 -7.61 -10.83 3.42
CA LEU A 120 -8.05 -9.93 4.49
C LEU A 120 -7.49 -8.51 4.30
N ALA A 121 -6.23 -8.41 3.87
CA ALA A 121 -5.64 -7.12 3.56
C ALA A 121 -6.31 -6.44 2.36
N GLN A 122 -6.69 -7.21 1.35
CA GLN A 122 -7.39 -6.65 0.18
C GLN A 122 -8.66 -5.91 0.57
N HIS A 123 -9.37 -6.39 1.61
CA HIS A 123 -10.58 -5.75 2.09
C HIS A 123 -10.33 -4.38 2.73
N LYS A 124 -9.10 -4.08 3.08
CA LYS A 124 -8.72 -2.79 3.67
C LYS A 124 -8.24 -1.77 2.63
N LEU A 125 -8.13 -2.19 1.38
CA LEU A 125 -7.65 -1.33 0.31
C LEU A 125 -8.82 -0.77 -0.51
N PRO A 126 -8.69 0.48 -1.00
CA PRO A 126 -9.76 1.13 -1.75
C PRO A 126 -9.77 0.77 -3.23
N ILE A 127 -8.90 -0.12 -3.68
CA ILE A 127 -8.73 -0.47 -5.09
C ILE A 127 -8.84 -1.97 -5.30
N LYS A 128 -9.08 -2.33 -6.54
CA LYS A 128 -9.01 -3.74 -6.96
C LYS A 128 -7.56 -4.19 -6.98
N THR A 129 -7.34 -5.37 -6.46
CA THR A 129 -6.02 -5.98 -6.34
C THR A 129 -6.11 -7.45 -6.66
N LYS A 130 -4.96 -8.06 -6.94
CA LYS A 130 -4.90 -9.51 -7.05
C LYS A 130 -3.76 -10.05 -6.20
N ILE A 131 -3.93 -11.28 -5.75
CA ILE A 131 -2.90 -12.02 -5.03
C ILE A 131 -2.00 -12.67 -6.06
N VAL A 132 -0.70 -12.46 -5.91
CA VAL A 132 0.31 -13.06 -6.78
C VAL A 132 1.22 -13.97 -5.97
N ALA A 133 1.73 -15.00 -6.62
CA ALA A 133 2.66 -15.95 -6.00
C ALA A 133 3.75 -16.29 -7.01
N ARG A 134 4.95 -16.55 -6.51
CA ARG A 134 6.06 -16.96 -7.38
C ARG A 134 5.78 -18.27 -8.09
N THR A 135 5.09 -19.17 -7.40
CA THR A 135 4.72 -20.48 -7.94
C THR A 135 3.77 -20.38 -9.12
N ASP A 136 2.93 -19.34 -9.16
CA ASP A 136 2.00 -19.14 -10.26
C ASP A 136 2.74 -18.80 -11.57
N LYS A 137 3.84 -18.05 -11.44
CA LYS A 137 4.69 -17.68 -12.57
C LYS A 137 5.49 -18.88 -13.09
N ASP A 138 6.00 -19.68 -12.16
CA ASP A 138 6.78 -20.87 -12.50
C ASP A 138 5.90 -21.97 -13.08
N GLY A 139 4.62 -22.00 -12.73
CA GLY A 139 3.67 -22.98 -13.23
C GLY A 139 3.15 -22.73 -14.64
N GLU A 140 3.47 -21.59 -15.23
CA GLU A 140 3.08 -21.24 -16.60
C GLU A 140 4.13 -21.65 -17.64
N GLU A 141 5.23 -22.21 -17.21
CA GLU A 141 6.29 -22.69 -18.11
C GLU A 141 5.98 -24.08 -18.68
#